data_be3e360acd0b9037945d89d6c00c66c2
#
_entry.id   be3e360acd0b9037945d89d6c00c66c2
#
_cell.length_a   1.000
_cell.length_b   1.000
_cell.length_c   1.000
_cell.angle_alpha   90.00
_cell.angle_beta   90.00
_cell.angle_gamma   90.00
#
_symmetry.space_group_name_H-M   'P 1'
#
loop_
_entity.id
_entity.type
_entity.pdbx_description
1 polymer ?
#
loop_
_entity_poly.entity_id
_entity_poly.type
_entity_poly.pdbx_seq_one_letter_code
_entity_poly.pdbx_strand_id
1 'polypeptide(L)'
;MSVGVTEDGRWYVQYRVPGIGSPKKDYFGRGDEGERLAREREEEISSGRIFTMGSVRHGRAMYLDELAQIYLDVLKAQGKTVGWLAMLRYLLNRHFLPCLCHVPVDELTFADVVQAANAFEGKSIATRNRYMDSLHAVFRFGVDKDFTSRDPMKGWKKPREPKRPMRLTVSDLSKILGASPPHLQWIIEVQWELGTRPGVSELFSLRWSDVDWERSQIRVRGTKTAGSMRLIPISDEFKTRLLEKERQAESNFIIEFRGKPIKKCHRTFKAACRKAGIDYDVRLYDIRHLFATTMLARGADLKAVSKLLGHSSTSMTADTYYHELKGEKERALAQKPMLF
;
A
#
# COMPACT_ATOMS: atom_id res chain seq x y z
N MET A 1 33.99 24.82 22.44
CA MET A 1 34.00 25.03 21.00
C MET A 1 34.93 26.22 20.72
N SER A 2 35.72 26.16 19.66
CA SER A 2 36.64 27.26 19.29
C SER A 2 36.89 27.24 17.78
N VAL A 3 36.92 28.44 17.19
CA VAL A 3 37.42 28.65 15.83
C VAL A 3 38.92 28.94 15.92
N GLY A 4 39.69 28.43 14.99
CA GLY A 4 41.14 28.65 14.93
C GLY A 4 41.69 28.52 13.51
N VAL A 5 42.95 28.91 13.36
CA VAL A 5 43.70 28.82 12.10
C VAL A 5 44.88 27.88 12.31
N THR A 6 45.13 27.01 11.34
CA THR A 6 46.30 26.12 11.30
C THR A 6 47.56 26.90 10.84
N GLU A 7 48.75 26.37 11.08
CA GLU A 7 50.02 26.97 10.63
C GLU A 7 50.08 27.18 9.11
N ASP A 8 49.37 26.37 8.33
CA ASP A 8 49.25 26.48 6.87
C ASP A 8 48.11 27.43 6.44
N GLY A 9 47.51 28.17 7.36
CA GLY A 9 46.50 29.22 7.10
C GLY A 9 45.09 28.71 6.82
N ARG A 10 44.77 27.43 7.09
CA ARG A 10 43.41 26.90 6.98
C ARG A 10 42.61 27.15 8.25
N TRP A 11 41.41 27.67 8.11
CA TRP A 11 40.47 27.83 9.21
C TRP A 11 39.87 26.52 9.64
N TYR A 12 39.61 26.32 10.93
CA TYR A 12 38.91 25.16 11.48
C TYR A 12 38.01 25.56 12.65
N VAL A 13 36.98 24.73 12.86
CA VAL A 13 36.16 24.74 14.07
C VAL A 13 36.44 23.47 14.85
N GLN A 14 36.83 23.63 16.11
CA GLN A 14 37.02 22.52 17.03
C GLN A 14 35.86 22.47 18.01
N TYR A 15 35.24 21.33 18.11
CA TYR A 15 34.12 21.11 19.01
C TYR A 15 34.14 19.69 19.60
N ARG A 16 33.45 19.53 20.74
CA ARG A 16 33.25 18.23 21.38
C ARG A 16 31.86 17.72 21.06
N VAL A 17 31.78 16.49 20.59
CA VAL A 17 30.53 15.77 20.43
C VAL A 17 30.28 14.99 21.71
N PRO A 18 29.11 15.13 22.38
CA PRO A 18 28.80 14.34 23.56
C PRO A 18 28.93 12.86 23.26
N GLY A 19 29.63 12.12 24.13
CA GLY A 19 29.88 10.68 23.97
C GLY A 19 31.09 10.29 23.11
N ILE A 20 31.85 11.26 22.54
CA ILE A 20 33.11 11.02 21.85
C ILE A 20 34.24 11.65 22.69
N GLY A 21 35.20 10.84 23.14
CA GLY A 21 36.24 11.26 24.08
C GLY A 21 37.21 12.30 23.54
N SER A 22 37.39 12.46 22.22
CA SER A 22 38.29 13.41 21.57
C SER A 22 37.52 14.50 20.83
N PRO A 23 37.98 15.76 20.86
CA PRO A 23 37.37 16.85 20.10
C PRO A 23 37.51 16.61 18.61
N LYS A 24 36.47 16.94 17.83
CA LYS A 24 36.49 16.95 16.37
C LYS A 24 36.94 18.29 15.85
N LYS A 25 37.54 18.28 14.65
CA LYS A 25 37.91 19.50 13.91
C LYS A 25 37.34 19.38 12.49
N ASP A 26 36.54 20.38 12.10
CA ASP A 26 36.10 20.56 10.71
C ASP A 26 37.01 21.68 10.12
N TYR A 27 37.60 21.39 8.95
CA TYR A 27 38.53 22.30 8.28
C TYR A 27 37.86 22.99 7.10
N PHE A 28 38.18 24.30 6.95
CA PHE A 28 37.67 25.15 5.87
C PHE A 28 38.84 25.70 5.04
N GLY A 29 38.51 26.45 4.01
CA GLY A 29 39.53 27.08 3.16
C GLY A 29 40.44 28.08 3.91
N ARG A 30 41.30 28.79 3.14
CA ARG A 30 42.17 29.86 3.65
C ARG A 30 41.55 31.22 3.40
N GLY A 31 42.06 32.26 4.12
CA GLY A 31 41.61 33.65 3.95
C GLY A 31 40.20 33.90 4.47
N ASP A 32 39.62 35.03 4.05
CA ASP A 32 38.35 35.55 4.56
C ASP A 32 37.19 34.62 4.33
N GLU A 33 37.19 33.90 3.19
CA GLU A 33 36.14 32.91 2.88
C GLU A 33 36.23 31.72 3.81
N GLY A 34 37.43 31.24 4.14
CA GLY A 34 37.64 30.18 5.12
C GLY A 34 37.20 30.61 6.53
N GLU A 35 37.47 31.87 6.92
CA GLU A 35 37.00 32.43 8.17
C GLU A 35 35.48 32.50 8.23
N ARG A 36 34.85 33.04 7.20
CA ARG A 36 33.39 33.15 7.10
C ARG A 36 32.72 31.78 7.27
N LEU A 37 33.18 30.78 6.53
CA LEU A 37 32.65 29.41 6.59
C LEU A 37 32.87 28.75 7.96
N ALA A 38 34.03 29.01 8.61
CA ALA A 38 34.28 28.51 9.94
C ALA A 38 33.39 29.16 11.00
N ARG A 39 33.11 30.47 10.89
CA ARG A 39 32.19 31.17 11.79
C ARG A 39 30.74 30.77 11.58
N GLU A 40 30.28 30.62 10.33
CA GLU A 40 28.97 30.06 10.01
C GLU A 40 28.82 28.66 10.62
N ARG A 41 29.88 27.85 10.52
CA ARG A 41 29.88 26.49 11.11
C ARG A 41 29.84 26.53 12.64
N GLU A 42 30.55 27.48 13.28
CA GLU A 42 30.47 27.67 14.71
C GLU A 42 29.07 28.07 15.17
N GLU A 43 28.40 28.94 14.42
CA GLU A 43 27.04 29.37 14.69
C GLU A 43 26.04 28.21 14.48
N GLU A 44 26.22 27.44 13.44
CA GLU A 44 25.43 26.20 13.22
C GLU A 44 25.58 25.20 14.36
N ILE A 45 26.83 25.02 14.86
CA ILE A 45 27.12 24.14 15.99
C ILE A 45 26.51 24.67 17.28
N SER A 46 26.65 25.98 17.54
CA SER A 46 26.14 26.61 18.75
C SER A 46 24.61 26.67 18.77
N SER A 47 23.97 26.84 17.61
CA SER A 47 22.54 26.84 17.46
C SER A 47 21.92 25.41 17.39
N GLY A 48 22.76 24.39 17.50
CA GLY A 48 22.29 22.99 17.42
C GLY A 48 21.95 22.49 16.01
N ARG A 49 22.33 23.23 14.95
CA ARG A 49 21.96 22.92 13.54
C ARG A 49 22.93 22.00 12.80
N ILE A 50 23.84 21.27 13.47
CA ILE A 50 24.85 20.49 12.76
C ILE A 50 24.47 19.09 12.46
N PHE A 51 24.67 18.74 11.20
CA PHE A 51 24.69 17.39 10.66
C PHE A 51 26.13 16.82 10.68
N THR A 52 26.43 15.88 11.56
CA THR A 52 27.56 14.96 11.34
C THR A 52 26.98 13.58 11.04
N MET A 53 27.09 13.14 9.77
CA MET A 53 26.86 11.72 9.43
C MET A 53 27.76 10.86 10.32
N GLY A 54 27.19 10.23 11.34
CA GLY A 54 27.88 9.32 12.26
C GLY A 54 27.74 9.57 13.75
N SER A 55 27.09 10.66 14.19
CA SER A 55 26.84 10.89 15.61
C SER A 55 25.38 11.28 15.88
N VAL A 56 24.49 10.37 15.59
CA VAL A 56 23.07 10.47 15.95
C VAL A 56 22.88 9.98 17.38
N ARG A 57 23.58 10.57 18.32
CA ARG A 57 23.34 10.35 19.75
C ARG A 57 23.59 11.63 20.50
N HIS A 58 22.50 12.30 20.91
CA HIS A 58 22.37 13.35 21.91
C HIS A 58 22.89 14.76 21.51
N GLY A 59 21.95 15.65 21.19
CA GLY A 59 22.15 17.09 21.21
C GLY A 59 21.63 17.94 20.07
N ARG A 60 21.15 17.35 18.97
CA ARG A 60 20.58 18.13 17.86
C ARG A 60 19.06 17.94 17.76
N ALA A 61 18.35 19.06 17.59
CA ALA A 61 16.94 19.06 17.28
C ALA A 61 16.69 18.40 15.92
N MET A 62 15.92 17.31 15.88
CA MET A 62 15.50 16.62 14.66
C MET A 62 14.20 17.22 14.15
N TYR A 63 14.16 17.66 12.89
CA TYR A 63 12.96 18.15 12.24
C TYR A 63 12.28 17.05 11.42
N LEU A 64 10.97 17.22 11.18
CA LEU A 64 10.18 16.18 10.51
C LEU A 64 10.61 15.93 9.06
N ASP A 65 11.05 16.93 8.33
CA ASP A 65 11.53 16.80 6.95
C ASP A 65 12.82 15.96 6.86
N GLU A 66 13.76 16.19 7.80
CA GLU A 66 14.99 15.41 7.91
C GLU A 66 14.69 13.95 8.28
N LEU A 67 13.86 13.75 9.32
CA LEU A 67 13.44 12.43 9.76
C LEU A 67 12.73 11.67 8.66
N ALA A 68 11.83 12.34 7.92
CA ALA A 68 11.11 11.77 6.80
C ALA A 68 12.04 11.37 5.64
N GLN A 69 13.07 12.19 5.36
CA GLN A 69 14.05 11.87 4.32
C GLN A 69 14.87 10.64 4.70
N ILE A 70 15.38 10.57 5.94
CA ILE A 70 16.12 9.40 6.45
C ILE A 70 15.25 8.15 6.37
N TYR A 71 13.98 8.24 6.78
CA TYR A 71 13.04 7.13 6.70
C TYR A 71 12.84 6.64 5.27
N LEU A 72 12.66 7.55 4.30
CA LEU A 72 12.53 7.22 2.88
C LEU A 72 13.78 6.52 2.33
N ASP A 73 14.98 6.96 2.75
CA ASP A 73 16.24 6.37 2.30
C ASP A 73 16.44 4.96 2.87
N VAL A 74 16.07 4.73 4.13
CA VAL A 74 16.06 3.39 4.74
C VAL A 74 15.08 2.48 4.01
N LEU A 75 13.88 2.94 3.73
CA LEU A 75 12.88 2.15 3.00
C LEU A 75 13.33 1.82 1.56
N LYS A 76 14.02 2.76 0.90
CA LYS A 76 14.64 2.52 -0.40
C LYS A 76 15.72 1.45 -0.32
N ALA A 77 16.59 1.50 0.67
CA ALA A 77 17.62 0.48 0.91
C ALA A 77 17.01 -0.90 1.23
N GLN A 78 15.83 -0.93 1.87
CA GLN A 78 15.06 -2.15 2.13
C GLN A 78 14.29 -2.69 0.91
N GLY A 79 14.45 -2.07 -0.27
CA GLY A 79 13.84 -2.55 -1.52
C GLY A 79 12.36 -2.18 -1.69
N LYS A 80 11.83 -1.17 -1.00
CA LYS A 80 10.49 -0.67 -1.27
C LYS A 80 10.37 -0.11 -2.68
N THR A 81 9.23 -0.35 -3.33
CA THR A 81 9.03 0.05 -4.73
C THR A 81 9.08 1.56 -4.91
N VAL A 82 9.64 2.01 -6.05
CA VAL A 82 9.74 3.43 -6.40
C VAL A 82 8.40 4.14 -6.34
N GLY A 83 7.33 3.50 -6.83
CA GLY A 83 5.98 4.07 -6.81
C GLY A 83 5.43 4.29 -5.39
N TRP A 84 5.73 3.37 -4.47
CA TRP A 84 5.32 3.49 -3.07
C TRP A 84 6.10 4.62 -2.36
N LEU A 85 7.41 4.70 -2.59
CA LEU A 85 8.25 5.77 -2.04
C LEU A 85 7.82 7.15 -2.57
N ALA A 86 7.53 7.26 -3.86
CA ALA A 86 7.04 8.50 -4.47
C ALA A 86 5.69 8.94 -3.85
N MET A 87 4.77 8.00 -3.64
CA MET A 87 3.48 8.27 -2.99
C MET A 87 3.67 8.73 -1.54
N LEU A 88 4.53 8.07 -0.76
CA LEU A 88 4.82 8.46 0.62
C LEU A 88 5.47 9.84 0.69
N ARG A 89 6.46 10.11 -0.15
CA ARG A 89 7.10 11.43 -0.28
C ARG A 89 6.09 12.52 -0.63
N TYR A 90 5.22 12.27 -1.62
CA TYR A 90 4.17 13.21 -1.99
C TYR A 90 3.25 13.51 -0.81
N LEU A 91 2.83 12.47 -0.08
CA LEU A 91 1.96 12.60 1.09
C LEU A 91 2.59 13.48 2.19
N LEU A 92 3.85 13.18 2.54
CA LEU A 92 4.60 13.93 3.55
C LEU A 92 4.77 15.40 3.14
N ASN A 93 5.30 15.64 1.94
CA ASN A 93 5.57 17.00 1.45
C ASN A 93 4.30 17.84 1.28
N ARG A 94 3.20 17.23 0.83
CA ARG A 94 1.97 17.95 0.53
C ARG A 94 1.14 18.27 1.77
N HIS A 95 1.17 17.38 2.76
CA HIS A 95 0.17 17.43 3.82
C HIS A 95 0.75 17.61 5.23
N PHE A 96 1.94 17.10 5.51
CA PHE A 96 2.48 17.10 6.87
C PHE A 96 3.60 18.09 7.08
N LEU A 97 4.58 18.15 6.18
CA LEU A 97 5.71 19.05 6.34
C LEU A 97 5.32 20.52 6.44
N PRO A 98 4.37 21.05 5.64
CA PRO A 98 3.96 22.45 5.77
C PRO A 98 3.41 22.82 7.15
N CYS A 99 2.86 21.83 7.88
CA CYS A 99 2.24 22.06 9.19
C CYS A 99 3.14 21.70 10.37
N LEU A 100 4.10 20.77 10.20
CA LEU A 100 4.80 20.14 11.31
C LEU A 100 6.33 20.29 11.27
N CYS A 101 6.92 20.90 10.22
CA CYS A 101 8.38 21.03 10.13
C CYS A 101 8.94 22.34 10.72
N HIS A 102 8.12 23.17 11.34
CA HIS A 102 8.51 24.46 11.89
C HIS A 102 9.13 24.37 13.30
N VAL A 103 8.95 23.24 13.97
CA VAL A 103 9.54 22.94 15.28
C VAL A 103 10.20 21.55 15.28
N PRO A 104 11.16 21.30 16.17
CA PRO A 104 11.73 19.96 16.36
C PRO A 104 10.65 18.91 16.68
N VAL A 105 10.88 17.66 16.25
CA VAL A 105 9.94 16.56 16.50
C VAL A 105 9.69 16.34 17.99
N ASP A 106 10.70 16.52 18.83
CA ASP A 106 10.59 16.39 20.29
C ASP A 106 9.74 17.49 20.94
N GLU A 107 9.52 18.61 20.25
CA GLU A 107 8.67 19.72 20.70
C GLU A 107 7.25 19.63 20.15
N LEU A 108 7.02 18.82 19.08
CA LEU A 108 5.69 18.59 18.56
C LEU A 108 4.77 18.00 19.62
N THR A 109 3.58 18.56 19.73
CA THR A 109 2.56 18.11 20.68
C THR A 109 1.52 17.21 19.97
N PHE A 110 0.74 16.51 20.77
CA PHE A 110 -0.44 15.79 20.24
C PHE A 110 -1.45 16.75 19.58
N ALA A 111 -1.55 18.00 20.06
CA ALA A 111 -2.42 19.02 19.47
C ALA A 111 -1.98 19.40 18.04
N ASP A 112 -0.69 19.50 17.77
CA ASP A 112 -0.17 19.75 16.41
C ASP A 112 -0.53 18.62 15.45
N VAL A 113 -0.45 17.38 15.92
CA VAL A 113 -0.88 16.20 15.14
C VAL A 113 -2.38 16.23 14.86
N VAL A 114 -3.21 16.62 15.83
CA VAL A 114 -4.66 16.77 15.65
C VAL A 114 -4.95 17.88 14.63
N GLN A 115 -4.27 19.00 14.71
CA GLN A 115 -4.42 20.10 13.76
C GLN A 115 -4.05 19.65 12.33
N ALA A 116 -2.94 18.92 12.16
CA ALA A 116 -2.57 18.36 10.87
C ALA A 116 -3.60 17.35 10.36
N ALA A 117 -4.23 16.57 11.24
CA ALA A 117 -5.30 15.63 10.88
C ALA A 117 -6.59 16.34 10.42
N ASN A 118 -6.88 17.53 10.96
CA ASN A 118 -8.05 18.33 10.56
C ASN A 118 -7.93 18.86 9.11
N ALA A 119 -6.70 19.00 8.58
CA ALA A 119 -6.48 19.33 7.17
C ALA A 119 -7.04 18.27 6.19
N PHE A 120 -7.45 17.10 6.70
CA PHE A 120 -8.09 16.03 5.92
C PHE A 120 -9.62 16.00 6.07
N GLU A 121 -10.22 17.03 6.62
CA GLU A 121 -11.67 17.16 6.65
C GLU A 121 -12.25 17.03 5.23
N GLY A 122 -13.35 16.28 5.08
CA GLY A 122 -13.90 15.93 3.75
C GLY A 122 -13.30 14.69 3.08
N LYS A 123 -12.15 14.13 3.56
CA LYS A 123 -11.66 12.83 3.11
C LYS A 123 -12.36 11.68 3.86
N SER A 124 -12.47 10.52 3.19
CA SER A 124 -13.01 9.33 3.86
C SER A 124 -12.16 8.94 5.07
N ILE A 125 -12.80 8.36 6.11
CA ILE A 125 -12.10 7.85 7.30
C ILE A 125 -10.94 6.92 6.94
N ALA A 126 -11.15 6.03 5.96
CA ALA A 126 -10.10 5.11 5.48
C ALA A 126 -8.89 5.86 4.89
N THR A 127 -9.11 6.96 4.15
CA THR A 127 -8.04 7.79 3.60
C THR A 127 -7.30 8.52 4.71
N ARG A 128 -8.03 9.11 5.66
CA ARG A 128 -7.46 9.80 6.82
C ARG A 128 -6.60 8.85 7.66
N ASN A 129 -7.12 7.67 7.96
CA ASN A 129 -6.38 6.64 8.71
C ASN A 129 -5.05 6.28 8.02
N ARG A 130 -5.07 6.06 6.69
CA ARG A 130 -3.84 5.74 5.94
C ARG A 130 -2.82 6.87 5.95
N TYR A 131 -3.28 8.13 5.88
CA TYR A 131 -2.39 9.28 5.96
C TYR A 131 -1.75 9.37 7.34
N MET A 132 -2.55 9.25 8.39
CA MET A 132 -2.04 9.26 9.77
C MET A 132 -1.14 8.06 10.07
N ASP A 133 -1.42 6.88 9.53
CA ASP A 133 -0.51 5.71 9.62
C ASP A 133 0.86 5.98 9.00
N SER A 134 0.87 6.69 7.87
CA SER A 134 2.12 7.03 7.20
C SER A 134 2.95 8.00 8.02
N LEU A 135 2.33 9.00 8.65
CA LEU A 135 3.01 9.93 9.57
C LEU A 135 3.49 9.20 10.83
N HIS A 136 2.64 8.38 11.42
CA HIS A 136 2.98 7.61 12.63
C HIS A 136 4.17 6.66 12.39
N ALA A 137 4.26 6.08 11.19
CA ALA A 137 5.39 5.22 10.84
C ALA A 137 6.72 6.01 10.83
N VAL A 138 6.71 7.29 10.42
CA VAL A 138 7.89 8.17 10.49
C VAL A 138 8.28 8.46 11.94
N PHE A 139 7.32 8.84 12.79
CA PHE A 139 7.62 9.14 14.20
C PHE A 139 8.10 7.90 14.96
N ARG A 140 7.45 6.76 14.76
CA ARG A 140 7.91 5.50 15.36
C ARG A 140 9.31 5.12 14.92
N PHE A 141 9.62 5.27 13.63
CA PHE A 141 10.98 5.08 13.13
C PHE A 141 11.97 6.01 13.84
N GLY A 142 11.60 7.28 14.07
CA GLY A 142 12.40 8.24 14.80
C GLY A 142 12.74 7.77 16.21
N VAL A 143 11.76 7.30 16.94
CA VAL A 143 11.93 6.75 18.29
C VAL A 143 12.72 5.43 18.27
N ASP A 144 12.35 4.49 17.38
CA ASP A 144 13.01 3.18 17.28
C ASP A 144 14.50 3.25 16.89
N LYS A 145 14.93 4.37 16.30
CA LYS A 145 16.31 4.62 15.86
C LYS A 145 17.02 5.71 16.66
N ASP A 146 16.46 6.10 17.79
CA ASP A 146 17.01 7.12 18.69
C ASP A 146 17.25 8.50 18.03
N PHE A 147 16.50 8.83 16.96
CA PHE A 147 16.50 10.15 16.34
C PHE A 147 15.71 11.18 17.16
N THR A 148 14.70 10.72 17.88
CA THR A 148 13.81 11.50 18.71
C THR A 148 13.54 10.76 20.02
N SER A 149 13.23 11.49 21.08
CA SER A 149 13.00 10.90 22.42
C SER A 149 11.55 10.44 22.60
N ARG A 150 10.62 10.97 21.80
CA ARG A 150 9.17 10.70 21.96
C ARG A 150 8.44 10.66 20.64
N ASP A 151 7.30 9.98 20.65
CA ASP A 151 6.34 9.91 19.55
C ASP A 151 5.20 10.91 19.83
N PRO A 152 5.05 11.99 19.02
CA PRO A 152 3.95 12.95 19.16
C PRO A 152 2.57 12.32 18.94
N MET A 153 2.52 11.17 18.26
CA MET A 153 1.28 10.42 18.04
C MET A 153 0.97 9.36 19.11
N LYS A 154 1.76 9.30 20.18
CA LYS A 154 1.49 8.36 21.28
C LYS A 154 0.05 8.55 21.80
N GLY A 155 -0.73 7.48 21.76
CA GLY A 155 -2.15 7.53 22.16
C GLY A 155 -3.13 7.84 21.02
N TRP A 156 -2.66 8.08 19.78
CA TRP A 156 -3.55 8.26 18.64
C TRP A 156 -4.41 7.02 18.41
N LYS A 157 -5.74 7.19 18.45
CA LYS A 157 -6.70 6.13 18.17
C LYS A 157 -7.34 6.36 16.81
N LYS A 158 -7.22 5.36 15.94
CA LYS A 158 -7.86 5.42 14.63
C LYS A 158 -9.38 5.34 14.76
N PRO A 159 -10.12 6.26 14.10
CA PRO A 159 -11.55 6.09 13.93
C PRO A 159 -11.86 4.78 13.22
N ARG A 160 -12.94 4.11 13.65
CA ARG A 160 -13.38 2.87 13.00
C ARG A 160 -13.85 3.15 11.59
N GLU A 161 -13.30 2.40 10.63
CA GLU A 161 -13.72 2.48 9.24
C GLU A 161 -15.06 1.76 9.06
N PRO A 162 -16.09 2.42 8.50
CA PRO A 162 -17.32 1.75 8.19
C PRO A 162 -17.06 0.72 7.09
N LYS A 163 -17.51 -0.51 7.30
CA LYS A 163 -17.45 -1.54 6.26
C LYS A 163 -18.42 -1.16 5.14
N ARG A 164 -17.95 -1.16 3.89
CA ARG A 164 -18.82 -1.01 2.73
C ARG A 164 -19.66 -2.27 2.58
N PRO A 165 -21.00 -2.17 2.55
CA PRO A 165 -21.84 -3.33 2.36
C PRO A 165 -21.63 -3.90 0.96
N MET A 166 -21.52 -5.20 0.86
CA MET A 166 -21.51 -5.93 -0.40
C MET A 166 -22.97 -6.07 -0.87
N ARG A 167 -23.30 -5.43 -2.01
CA ARG A 167 -24.67 -5.42 -2.55
C ARG A 167 -24.80 -6.23 -3.84
N LEU A 168 -23.69 -6.46 -4.55
CA LEU A 168 -23.71 -7.13 -5.85
C LEU A 168 -24.25 -8.55 -5.70
N THR A 169 -25.28 -8.86 -6.49
CA THR A 169 -25.86 -10.21 -6.61
C THR A 169 -25.47 -10.86 -7.93
N VAL A 170 -25.64 -12.18 -8.04
CA VAL A 170 -25.43 -12.90 -9.31
C VAL A 170 -26.38 -12.37 -10.39
N SER A 171 -27.63 -12.07 -10.03
CA SER A 171 -28.61 -11.47 -10.95
C SER A 171 -28.14 -10.11 -11.49
N ASP A 172 -27.61 -9.23 -10.60
CA ASP A 172 -27.10 -7.94 -11.02
C ASP A 172 -25.85 -8.06 -11.89
N LEU A 173 -24.97 -9.03 -11.58
CA LEU A 173 -23.80 -9.31 -12.40
C LEU A 173 -24.22 -9.76 -13.82
N SER A 174 -25.26 -10.59 -13.93
CA SER A 174 -25.83 -11.01 -15.22
C SER A 174 -26.39 -9.81 -16.01
N LYS A 175 -27.11 -8.87 -15.37
CA LYS A 175 -27.58 -7.64 -16.02
C LYS A 175 -26.42 -6.77 -16.50
N ILE A 176 -25.36 -6.62 -15.67
CA ILE A 176 -24.15 -5.86 -16.02
C ILE A 176 -23.46 -6.52 -17.21
N LEU A 177 -23.35 -7.86 -17.22
CA LEU A 177 -22.77 -8.62 -18.32
C LEU A 177 -23.53 -8.36 -19.62
N GLY A 178 -24.87 -8.46 -19.63
CA GLY A 178 -25.71 -8.19 -20.79
C GLY A 178 -25.64 -6.75 -21.31
N ALA A 179 -25.40 -5.78 -20.42
CA ALA A 179 -25.22 -4.37 -20.77
C ALA A 179 -23.81 -4.00 -21.21
N SER A 180 -22.85 -4.91 -21.07
CA SER A 180 -21.42 -4.69 -21.32
C SER A 180 -21.05 -4.86 -22.79
N PRO A 181 -20.08 -4.09 -23.33
CA PRO A 181 -19.50 -4.38 -24.64
C PRO A 181 -18.67 -5.68 -24.60
N PRO A 182 -18.42 -6.34 -25.74
CA PRO A 182 -17.81 -7.68 -25.79
C PRO A 182 -16.50 -7.83 -25.02
N HIS A 183 -15.60 -6.86 -25.11
CA HIS A 183 -14.33 -6.91 -24.36
C HIS A 183 -14.53 -6.85 -22.84
N LEU A 184 -15.55 -6.13 -22.36
CA LEU A 184 -15.88 -6.08 -20.93
C LEU A 184 -16.62 -7.33 -20.48
N GLN A 185 -17.47 -7.92 -21.32
CA GLN A 185 -18.11 -9.22 -21.05
C GLN A 185 -17.02 -10.27 -20.77
N TRP A 186 -16.00 -10.32 -21.63
CA TRP A 186 -14.87 -11.23 -21.45
C TRP A 186 -14.08 -10.97 -20.16
N ILE A 187 -13.82 -9.72 -19.80
CA ILE A 187 -13.19 -9.37 -18.53
C ILE A 187 -14.00 -9.87 -17.33
N ILE A 188 -15.32 -9.65 -17.34
CA ILE A 188 -16.22 -10.07 -16.26
C ILE A 188 -16.24 -11.59 -16.15
N GLU A 189 -16.34 -12.29 -17.28
CA GLU A 189 -16.35 -13.73 -17.34
C GLU A 189 -15.05 -14.34 -16.79
N VAL A 190 -13.89 -13.93 -17.29
CA VAL A 190 -12.60 -14.42 -16.79
C VAL A 190 -12.43 -14.14 -15.30
N GLN A 191 -12.88 -12.97 -14.84
CA GLN A 191 -12.80 -12.64 -13.42
C GLN A 191 -13.75 -13.49 -12.57
N TRP A 192 -14.94 -13.80 -13.07
CA TRP A 192 -15.90 -14.66 -12.41
C TRP A 192 -15.40 -16.10 -12.33
N GLU A 193 -14.86 -16.64 -13.40
CA GLU A 193 -14.34 -18.01 -13.46
C GLU A 193 -13.12 -18.23 -12.54
N LEU A 194 -12.25 -17.21 -12.46
CA LEU A 194 -10.99 -17.36 -11.73
C LEU A 194 -10.98 -16.70 -10.33
N GLY A 195 -11.97 -15.92 -9.97
CA GLY A 195 -12.01 -15.19 -8.70
C GLY A 195 -10.81 -14.25 -8.49
N THR A 196 -10.15 -13.81 -9.55
CA THR A 196 -8.91 -13.01 -9.49
C THR A 196 -9.14 -11.59 -8.99
N ARG A 197 -8.07 -10.96 -8.47
CA ARG A 197 -8.06 -9.51 -8.21
C ARG A 197 -8.09 -8.75 -9.52
N PRO A 198 -8.96 -7.73 -9.67
CA PRO A 198 -8.93 -6.87 -10.85
C PRO A 198 -7.67 -6.01 -10.85
N GLY A 199 -7.02 -5.91 -12.00
CA GLY A 199 -5.84 -5.10 -12.19
C GLY A 199 -4.63 -5.88 -12.71
N VAL A 200 -3.54 -5.15 -12.91
CA VAL A 200 -2.28 -5.69 -13.47
C VAL A 200 -1.54 -6.64 -12.53
N SER A 201 -1.98 -6.75 -11.28
CA SER A 201 -1.39 -7.69 -10.34
C SER A 201 -1.84 -9.14 -10.53
N GLU A 202 -3.00 -9.37 -11.16
CA GLU A 202 -3.55 -10.70 -11.45
C GLU A 202 -4.30 -10.68 -12.80
N LEU A 203 -5.57 -10.24 -12.85
CA LEU A 203 -6.47 -10.37 -13.99
C LEU A 203 -5.90 -9.85 -15.31
N PHE A 204 -5.39 -8.62 -15.32
CA PHE A 204 -4.89 -7.96 -16.54
C PHE A 204 -3.44 -8.31 -16.88
N SER A 205 -2.80 -9.20 -16.14
CA SER A 205 -1.48 -9.76 -16.44
C SER A 205 -1.53 -11.21 -16.93
N LEU A 206 -2.71 -11.82 -16.97
CA LEU A 206 -2.90 -13.20 -17.46
C LEU A 206 -2.49 -13.29 -18.93
N ARG A 207 -1.69 -14.31 -19.24
CA ARG A 207 -1.21 -14.61 -20.59
C ARG A 207 -1.67 -15.98 -21.05
N TRP A 208 -1.72 -16.19 -22.34
CA TRP A 208 -1.99 -17.51 -22.92
C TRP A 208 -0.96 -18.56 -22.47
N SER A 209 0.29 -18.17 -22.26
CA SER A 209 1.33 -19.05 -21.70
C SER A 209 1.13 -19.43 -20.23
N ASP A 210 0.14 -18.84 -19.54
CA ASP A 210 -0.23 -19.21 -18.17
C ASP A 210 -1.26 -20.33 -18.14
N VAL A 211 -1.85 -20.71 -19.29
CA VAL A 211 -2.84 -21.78 -19.41
C VAL A 211 -2.13 -23.11 -19.62
N ASP A 212 -2.38 -24.06 -18.72
CA ASP A 212 -2.00 -25.46 -18.87
C ASP A 212 -3.21 -26.19 -19.48
N TRP A 213 -3.17 -26.37 -20.80
CA TRP A 213 -4.25 -26.99 -21.56
C TRP A 213 -4.44 -28.47 -21.25
N GLU A 214 -3.36 -29.18 -20.90
CA GLU A 214 -3.41 -30.61 -20.58
C GLU A 214 -4.07 -30.86 -19.23
N ARG A 215 -3.68 -30.07 -18.22
CA ARG A 215 -4.21 -30.18 -16.86
C ARG A 215 -5.47 -29.37 -16.61
N SER A 216 -5.94 -28.62 -17.60
CA SER A 216 -7.08 -27.70 -17.47
C SER A 216 -6.94 -26.78 -16.27
N GLN A 217 -5.85 -26.01 -16.24
CA GLN A 217 -5.50 -25.10 -15.15
C GLN A 217 -4.94 -23.78 -15.68
N ILE A 218 -5.12 -22.70 -14.94
CA ILE A 218 -4.49 -21.40 -15.20
C ILE A 218 -3.60 -21.02 -14.03
N ARG A 219 -2.36 -20.61 -14.33
CA ARG A 219 -1.42 -20.06 -13.37
C ARG A 219 -1.69 -18.56 -13.18
N VAL A 220 -2.12 -18.18 -11.98
CA VAL A 220 -2.23 -16.77 -11.60
C VAL A 220 -0.97 -16.32 -10.89
N ARG A 221 -0.28 -15.35 -11.48
CA ARG A 221 0.97 -14.78 -10.93
C ARG A 221 0.62 -13.63 -10.00
N GLY A 222 0.54 -13.88 -8.71
CA GLY A 222 0.34 -12.81 -7.73
C GLY A 222 1.64 -12.11 -7.38
N THR A 223 1.59 -10.79 -7.19
CA THR A 223 2.79 -9.96 -6.96
C THR A 223 3.04 -9.60 -5.50
N LYS A 224 2.13 -9.92 -4.57
CA LYS A 224 2.20 -9.41 -3.19
C LYS A 224 2.86 -10.35 -2.18
N THR A 225 2.71 -11.65 -2.34
CA THR A 225 3.24 -12.67 -1.41
C THR A 225 3.57 -13.94 -2.17
N ALA A 226 4.47 -14.77 -1.65
CA ALA A 226 4.80 -16.07 -2.25
C ALA A 226 3.55 -16.97 -2.42
N GLY A 227 2.57 -16.89 -1.50
CA GLY A 227 1.29 -17.61 -1.59
C GLY A 227 0.30 -17.04 -2.60
N SER A 228 0.60 -15.91 -3.25
CA SER A 228 -0.27 -15.33 -4.27
C SER A 228 -0.13 -15.99 -5.65
N MET A 229 0.96 -16.75 -5.89
CA MET A 229 1.08 -17.61 -7.06
C MET A 229 0.27 -18.88 -6.83
N ARG A 230 -0.66 -19.17 -7.73
CA ARG A 230 -1.56 -20.32 -7.60
C ARG A 230 -1.99 -20.86 -8.95
N LEU A 231 -2.34 -22.14 -8.97
CA LEU A 231 -2.99 -22.79 -10.08
C LEU A 231 -4.50 -22.87 -9.79
N ILE A 232 -5.31 -22.43 -10.73
CA ILE A 232 -6.76 -22.46 -10.64
C ILE A 232 -7.27 -23.46 -11.68
N PRO A 233 -7.98 -24.53 -11.27
CA PRO A 233 -8.66 -25.43 -12.20
C PRO A 233 -9.70 -24.66 -13.00
N ILE A 234 -9.88 -25.02 -14.27
CA ILE A 234 -10.89 -24.45 -15.14
C ILE A 234 -11.85 -25.56 -15.62
N SER A 235 -13.13 -25.21 -15.78
CA SER A 235 -14.13 -26.10 -16.34
C SER A 235 -13.89 -26.33 -17.83
N ASP A 236 -14.43 -27.43 -18.38
CA ASP A 236 -14.32 -27.73 -19.81
C ASP A 236 -15.03 -26.67 -20.67
N GLU A 237 -16.14 -26.12 -20.16
CA GLU A 237 -16.86 -25.03 -20.83
C GLU A 237 -15.97 -23.77 -20.91
N PHE A 238 -15.35 -23.39 -19.82
CA PHE A 238 -14.47 -22.21 -19.81
C PHE A 238 -13.19 -22.46 -20.61
N LYS A 239 -12.66 -23.68 -20.60
CA LYS A 239 -11.52 -24.08 -21.46
C LYS A 239 -11.86 -23.94 -22.94
N THR A 240 -13.03 -24.38 -23.37
CA THR A 240 -13.49 -24.23 -24.76
C THR A 240 -13.55 -22.76 -25.16
N ARG A 241 -14.11 -21.92 -24.30
CA ARG A 241 -14.17 -20.46 -24.54
C ARG A 241 -12.80 -19.80 -24.57
N LEU A 242 -11.86 -20.23 -23.73
CA LEU A 242 -10.47 -19.77 -23.77
C LEU A 242 -9.81 -20.14 -25.11
N LEU A 243 -10.00 -21.37 -25.61
CA LEU A 243 -9.47 -21.80 -26.90
C LEU A 243 -10.03 -20.98 -28.09
N GLU A 244 -11.32 -20.65 -28.05
CA GLU A 244 -11.94 -19.77 -29.06
C GLU A 244 -11.34 -18.38 -29.02
N LYS A 245 -11.10 -17.83 -27.83
CA LYS A 245 -10.50 -16.52 -27.63
C LYS A 245 -9.03 -16.47 -28.00
N GLU A 246 -8.25 -17.52 -27.71
CA GLU A 246 -6.85 -17.63 -28.09
C GLU A 246 -6.68 -17.60 -29.61
N ARG A 247 -7.53 -18.31 -30.36
CA ARG A 247 -7.51 -18.30 -31.85
C ARG A 247 -7.74 -16.91 -32.44
N GLN A 248 -8.45 -16.03 -31.71
CA GLN A 248 -8.78 -14.67 -32.15
C GLN A 248 -7.84 -13.63 -31.54
N ALA A 249 -6.92 -14.06 -30.68
CA ALA A 249 -6.03 -13.13 -29.96
C ALA A 249 -4.98 -12.51 -30.87
N GLU A 250 -4.80 -11.22 -30.73
CA GLU A 250 -3.79 -10.44 -31.43
C GLU A 250 -2.56 -10.18 -30.55
N SER A 251 -2.61 -10.54 -29.26
CA SER A 251 -1.51 -10.39 -28.30
C SER A 251 -1.34 -11.62 -27.41
N ASN A 252 -0.28 -11.64 -26.61
CA ASN A 252 0.01 -12.70 -25.65
C ASN A 252 -0.86 -12.65 -24.38
N PHE A 253 -1.80 -11.71 -24.27
CA PHE A 253 -2.62 -11.51 -23.06
C PHE A 253 -4.04 -12.09 -23.25
N ILE A 254 -4.54 -12.77 -22.21
CA ILE A 254 -5.92 -13.26 -22.18
C ILE A 254 -6.93 -12.10 -22.23
N ILE A 255 -6.57 -10.99 -21.60
CA ILE A 255 -7.38 -9.76 -21.58
C ILE A 255 -6.73 -8.70 -22.42
N GLU A 256 -7.26 -8.50 -23.62
CA GLU A 256 -6.81 -7.50 -24.56
C GLU A 256 -7.96 -6.69 -25.17
N PHE A 257 -7.64 -5.59 -25.80
CA PHE A 257 -8.54 -4.81 -26.66
C PHE A 257 -7.76 -4.23 -27.83
N ARG A 258 -8.16 -4.60 -29.07
CA ARG A 258 -7.49 -4.21 -30.32
C ARG A 258 -5.98 -4.53 -30.28
N GLY A 259 -5.63 -5.76 -29.95
CA GLY A 259 -4.27 -6.25 -29.90
C GLY A 259 -3.41 -5.68 -28.76
N LYS A 260 -3.99 -4.90 -27.83
CA LYS A 260 -3.25 -4.30 -26.71
C LYS A 260 -3.76 -4.79 -25.35
N PRO A 261 -2.87 -5.08 -24.40
CA PRO A 261 -3.27 -5.48 -23.06
C PRO A 261 -4.04 -4.36 -22.33
N ILE A 262 -5.15 -4.73 -21.72
CA ILE A 262 -5.94 -3.81 -20.91
C ILE A 262 -5.29 -3.67 -19.53
N LYS A 263 -5.10 -2.43 -19.07
CA LYS A 263 -4.59 -2.13 -17.73
C LYS A 263 -5.69 -1.61 -16.78
N LYS A 264 -6.77 -1.06 -17.33
CA LYS A 264 -7.88 -0.44 -16.59
C LYS A 264 -9.17 -0.54 -17.43
N CYS A 265 -10.29 -0.88 -16.79
CA CYS A 265 -11.61 -0.85 -17.43
C CYS A 265 -12.69 -0.14 -16.56
N HIS A 266 -12.27 0.64 -15.56
CA HIS A 266 -13.15 1.23 -14.56
C HIS A 266 -14.26 2.13 -15.17
N ARG A 267 -13.93 2.94 -16.20
CA ARG A 267 -14.92 3.82 -16.85
C ARG A 267 -15.97 3.01 -17.62
N THR A 268 -15.52 2.03 -18.39
CA THR A 268 -16.41 1.14 -19.15
C THR A 268 -17.29 0.30 -18.23
N PHE A 269 -16.73 -0.22 -17.13
CA PHE A 269 -17.48 -0.97 -16.14
C PHE A 269 -18.55 -0.11 -15.46
N LYS A 270 -18.23 1.11 -15.02
CA LYS A 270 -19.23 2.04 -14.47
C LYS A 270 -20.34 2.40 -15.47
N ALA A 271 -19.99 2.56 -16.75
CA ALA A 271 -20.98 2.82 -17.78
C ALA A 271 -21.92 1.60 -17.96
N ALA A 272 -21.39 0.38 -17.94
CA ALA A 272 -22.17 -0.84 -18.01
C ALA A 272 -23.10 -1.00 -16.79
N CYS A 273 -22.63 -0.73 -15.58
CA CYS A 273 -23.47 -0.74 -14.37
C CYS A 273 -24.65 0.22 -14.49
N ARG A 274 -24.41 1.46 -14.95
CA ARG A 274 -25.50 2.42 -15.18
C ARG A 274 -26.50 1.96 -16.24
N LYS A 275 -26.00 1.41 -17.36
CA LYS A 275 -26.83 0.87 -18.44
C LYS A 275 -27.65 -0.34 -17.97
N ALA A 276 -27.12 -1.12 -17.03
CA ALA A 276 -27.81 -2.25 -16.40
C ALA A 276 -28.84 -1.83 -15.34
N GLY A 277 -29.02 -0.54 -15.07
CA GLY A 277 -29.95 -0.05 -14.06
C GLY A 277 -29.48 -0.26 -12.62
N ILE A 278 -28.17 -0.42 -12.39
CA ILE A 278 -27.61 -0.56 -11.05
C ILE A 278 -27.41 0.84 -10.45
N ASP A 279 -28.15 1.15 -9.39
CA ASP A 279 -28.24 2.45 -8.72
C ASP A 279 -27.26 2.63 -7.55
N TYR A 280 -26.49 1.58 -7.21
CA TYR A 280 -25.49 1.60 -6.14
C TYR A 280 -24.05 1.46 -6.66
N ASP A 281 -23.06 1.86 -5.86
CA ASP A 281 -21.64 1.78 -6.27
C ASP A 281 -21.18 0.33 -6.33
N VAL A 282 -20.87 -0.15 -7.55
CA VAL A 282 -20.27 -1.45 -7.81
C VAL A 282 -18.86 -1.25 -8.35
N ARG A 283 -17.94 -2.03 -7.84
CA ARG A 283 -16.54 -2.07 -8.28
C ARG A 283 -16.23 -3.42 -8.91
N LEU A 284 -15.29 -3.44 -9.84
CA LEU A 284 -14.85 -4.69 -10.44
C LEU A 284 -14.35 -5.70 -9.37
N TYR A 285 -13.81 -5.20 -8.26
CA TYR A 285 -13.39 -6.03 -7.13
C TYR A 285 -14.56 -6.78 -6.44
N ASP A 286 -15.78 -6.25 -6.55
CA ASP A 286 -16.96 -6.87 -5.95
C ASP A 286 -17.33 -8.19 -6.63
N ILE A 287 -16.91 -8.41 -7.89
CA ILE A 287 -17.07 -9.69 -8.58
C ILE A 287 -16.30 -10.80 -7.84
N ARG A 288 -15.07 -10.51 -7.40
CA ARG A 288 -14.31 -11.46 -6.60
C ARG A 288 -14.93 -11.71 -5.23
N HIS A 289 -15.52 -10.68 -4.60
CA HIS A 289 -16.29 -10.87 -3.37
C HIS A 289 -17.50 -11.76 -3.60
N LEU A 290 -18.27 -11.49 -4.67
CA LEU A 290 -19.42 -12.28 -5.04
C LEU A 290 -19.03 -13.74 -5.36
N PHE A 291 -17.93 -13.97 -6.07
CA PHE A 291 -17.39 -15.30 -6.31
C PHE A 291 -17.17 -16.05 -4.98
N ALA A 292 -16.45 -15.44 -4.06
CA ALA A 292 -16.14 -16.06 -2.78
C ALA A 292 -17.40 -16.37 -1.94
N THR A 293 -18.30 -15.39 -1.80
CA THR A 293 -19.54 -15.55 -1.03
C THR A 293 -20.46 -16.59 -1.65
N THR A 294 -20.54 -16.63 -2.99
CA THR A 294 -21.36 -17.63 -3.70
C THR A 294 -20.82 -19.05 -3.51
N MET A 295 -19.50 -19.23 -3.60
CA MET A 295 -18.87 -20.55 -3.39
C MET A 295 -19.09 -21.03 -1.95
N LEU A 296 -18.83 -20.18 -0.95
CA LEU A 296 -19.06 -20.51 0.46
C LEU A 296 -20.54 -20.75 0.77
N ALA A 297 -21.44 -19.95 0.20
CA ALA A 297 -22.89 -20.13 0.37
C ALA A 297 -23.39 -21.48 -0.21
N ARG A 298 -22.71 -22.00 -1.23
CA ARG A 298 -22.97 -23.32 -1.82
C ARG A 298 -22.28 -24.47 -1.09
N GLY A 299 -21.58 -24.20 0.03
CA GLY A 299 -20.96 -25.23 0.87
C GLY A 299 -19.53 -25.58 0.48
N ALA A 300 -18.89 -24.78 -0.37
CA ALA A 300 -17.47 -25.00 -0.68
C ALA A 300 -16.60 -24.86 0.58
N ASP A 301 -15.56 -25.69 0.67
CA ASP A 301 -14.61 -25.66 1.77
C ASP A 301 -13.89 -24.30 1.87
N LEU A 302 -13.85 -23.73 3.06
CA LEU A 302 -13.24 -22.42 3.32
C LEU A 302 -11.75 -22.37 2.91
N LYS A 303 -11.00 -23.44 3.18
CA LYS A 303 -9.59 -23.52 2.85
C LYS A 303 -9.36 -23.62 1.35
N ALA A 304 -10.26 -24.34 0.64
CA ALA A 304 -10.24 -24.41 -0.82
C ALA A 304 -10.51 -23.03 -1.44
N VAL A 305 -11.57 -22.34 -1.00
CA VAL A 305 -11.90 -20.98 -1.48
C VAL A 305 -10.76 -20.02 -1.14
N SER A 306 -10.18 -20.07 0.06
CA SER A 306 -9.04 -19.25 0.46
C SER A 306 -7.83 -19.45 -0.46
N LYS A 307 -7.52 -20.69 -0.85
CA LYS A 307 -6.45 -21.03 -1.80
C LYS A 307 -6.75 -20.50 -3.20
N LEU A 308 -7.98 -20.69 -3.71
CA LEU A 308 -8.40 -20.15 -5.01
C LEU A 308 -8.27 -18.63 -5.06
N LEU A 309 -8.58 -17.95 -3.97
CA LEU A 309 -8.41 -16.50 -3.86
C LEU A 309 -6.93 -16.07 -3.66
N GLY A 310 -6.04 -16.97 -3.27
CA GLY A 310 -4.64 -16.63 -2.95
C GLY A 310 -4.51 -15.78 -1.69
N HIS A 311 -5.31 -16.07 -0.67
CA HIS A 311 -5.18 -15.47 0.65
C HIS A 311 -4.05 -16.17 1.43
N SER A 312 -3.29 -15.38 2.19
CA SER A 312 -2.19 -15.90 3.01
C SER A 312 -2.66 -16.70 4.23
N SER A 313 -3.91 -16.48 4.67
CA SER A 313 -4.54 -17.22 5.75
C SER A 313 -6.03 -17.44 5.49
N THR A 314 -6.58 -18.51 6.05
CA THR A 314 -8.02 -18.78 6.03
C THR A 314 -8.81 -17.78 6.87
N SER A 315 -8.20 -17.23 7.93
CA SER A 315 -8.80 -16.17 8.74
C SER A 315 -9.19 -14.96 7.91
N MET A 316 -8.35 -14.55 6.94
CA MET A 316 -8.67 -13.43 6.04
C MET A 316 -9.97 -13.71 5.24
N THR A 317 -10.19 -14.94 4.80
CA THR A 317 -11.41 -15.34 4.09
C THR A 317 -12.59 -15.37 5.05
N ALA A 318 -12.43 -15.96 6.22
CA ALA A 318 -13.47 -16.02 7.25
C ALA A 318 -13.91 -14.61 7.70
N ASP A 319 -12.97 -13.75 8.07
CA ASP A 319 -13.25 -12.39 8.54
C ASP A 319 -13.91 -11.50 7.48
N THR A 320 -13.64 -11.81 6.20
CA THR A 320 -14.19 -11.04 5.08
C THR A 320 -15.58 -11.50 4.69
N TYR A 321 -15.85 -12.81 4.68
CA TYR A 321 -17.04 -13.38 4.02
C TYR A 321 -18.05 -14.03 4.97
N TYR A 322 -17.63 -14.61 6.11
CA TYR A 322 -18.58 -15.34 6.97
C TYR A 322 -19.70 -14.49 7.55
N HIS A 323 -19.44 -13.21 7.83
CA HIS A 323 -20.49 -12.34 8.38
C HIS A 323 -21.58 -11.99 7.34
N GLU A 324 -21.37 -12.26 6.05
CA GLU A 324 -22.36 -12.06 4.98
C GLU A 324 -23.19 -13.31 4.71
N LEU A 325 -22.75 -14.47 5.20
CA LEU A 325 -23.45 -15.74 5.02
C LEU A 325 -24.55 -15.90 6.06
N LYS A 326 -25.77 -16.09 5.59
CA LYS A 326 -26.93 -16.40 6.44
C LYS A 326 -27.18 -17.91 6.46
N GLY A 327 -27.66 -18.44 7.59
CA GLY A 327 -28.05 -19.84 7.69
C GLY A 327 -26.92 -20.85 7.76
N GLU A 328 -25.69 -20.45 8.13
CA GLU A 328 -24.55 -21.37 8.26
C GLU A 328 -24.71 -22.37 9.40
N LYS A 329 -25.24 -21.93 10.54
CA LYS A 329 -25.46 -22.78 11.70
C LYS A 329 -26.51 -23.84 11.38
N GLU A 330 -27.57 -23.45 10.69
CA GLU A 330 -28.64 -24.34 10.26
C GLU A 330 -28.13 -25.37 9.24
N ARG A 331 -27.31 -24.94 8.26
CA ARG A 331 -26.67 -25.86 7.31
C ARG A 331 -25.69 -26.82 7.97
N ALA A 332 -24.88 -26.34 8.90
CA ALA A 332 -23.98 -27.20 9.66
C ALA A 332 -24.76 -28.24 10.50
N LEU A 333 -25.84 -27.80 11.12
CA LEU A 333 -26.71 -28.70 11.89
C LEU A 333 -27.40 -29.73 11.00
N ALA A 334 -27.85 -29.33 9.79
CA ALA A 334 -28.49 -30.23 8.84
C ALA A 334 -27.53 -31.33 8.31
N GLN A 335 -26.23 -31.13 8.38
CA GLN A 335 -25.24 -32.16 8.01
C GLN A 335 -24.95 -33.16 9.13
N LYS A 336 -25.50 -32.93 10.33
CA LYS A 336 -25.34 -33.86 11.44
C LYS A 336 -26.12 -35.17 11.14
N PRO A 337 -25.47 -36.34 11.17
CA PRO A 337 -26.18 -37.59 11.01
C PRO A 337 -27.16 -37.82 12.15
N MET A 338 -28.32 -38.39 11.81
CA MET A 338 -29.28 -38.87 12.81
C MET A 338 -28.70 -40.12 13.49
N LEU A 339 -28.76 -40.18 14.81
CA LEU A 339 -28.27 -41.33 15.58
C LEU A 339 -29.36 -42.42 15.73
N PHE A 340 -30.62 -42.06 15.39
CA PHE A 340 -31.78 -42.98 15.50
C PHE A 340 -32.62 -42.89 14.27
#